data_f24d7e664385bf9d4edea6a980b4ee63
#
_entry.id   f24d7e664385bf9d4edea6a980b4ee63
#
_cell.length_a   1.000
_cell.length_b   1.000
_cell.length_c   1.000
_cell.angle_alpha   90.00
_cell.angle_beta   90.00
_cell.angle_gamma   90.00
#
_symmetry.space_group_name_H-M   'P 1'
#
loop_
_entity.id
_entity.type
_entity.pdbx_description
1 polymer ?
#
loop_
_entity_poly.entity_id
_entity_poly.type
_entity_poly.pdbx_seq_one_letter_code
_entity_poly.pdbx_strand_id
1 'polypeptide(L)'
;MARKSEYGSLVHDVLHAQKSTAPGAAPFSDIISFVEGPFGLSQPLYPVQRVILKAYYGLPLDDNPFGVDLDAPIDPRHPAYADIAETRLRPDDPEYGTYRHRVVVTDFRRQKRRVFTEAGYLRMLYEEGRCNIREVTPGVQRYELILAIGRRAGKTQMSAIITAYEVARLISLDDPQAYYGLPRGEEILLTTVATGEDQAGILFNKANGYLKLRDFYAPYLANSTMSYARLQTPSDIR
;
A
#
# COMPACT_ATOMS: atom_id res chain seq x y z
N MET A 1 8.55 12.72 28.86
CA MET A 1 9.14 12.82 27.50
C MET A 1 9.80 11.51 26.99
N ALA A 2 9.76 10.40 27.71
CA ALA A 2 10.47 9.13 27.38
C ALA A 2 9.69 8.15 26.49
N ARG A 3 8.38 8.27 26.31
CA ARG A 3 7.57 7.26 25.54
C ARG A 3 7.68 7.29 24.02
N LYS A 4 8.24 8.35 23.41
CA LYS A 4 8.38 8.43 21.95
C LYS A 4 9.52 7.57 21.37
N SER A 5 10.49 7.18 22.17
CA SER A 5 11.67 6.40 21.74
C SER A 5 11.38 4.90 21.62
N GLU A 6 10.53 4.34 22.47
CA GLU A 6 10.24 2.89 22.49
C GLU A 6 9.41 2.43 21.29
N TYR A 7 8.44 3.24 20.85
CA TYR A 7 7.64 2.90 19.68
C TYR A 7 8.41 2.93 18.35
N GLY A 8 9.44 3.79 18.25
CA GLY A 8 10.32 3.85 17.08
C GLY A 8 11.17 2.59 16.93
N SER A 9 11.63 1.99 18.03
CA SER A 9 12.42 0.76 18.01
C SER A 9 11.54 -0.46 17.65
N LEU A 10 10.34 -0.54 18.20
CA LEU A 10 9.38 -1.60 17.90
C LEU A 10 9.03 -1.69 16.41
N VAL A 11 8.80 -0.54 15.75
CA VAL A 11 8.52 -0.49 14.31
C VAL A 11 9.74 -0.89 13.49
N HIS A 12 10.94 -0.50 13.90
CA HIS A 12 12.19 -0.89 13.27
C HIS A 12 12.42 -2.40 13.37
N ASP A 13 12.14 -3.00 14.52
CA ASP A 13 12.31 -4.44 14.77
C ASP A 13 11.31 -5.28 13.97
N VAL A 14 10.07 -4.77 13.74
CA VAL A 14 9.09 -5.40 12.83
C VAL A 14 9.58 -5.46 11.40
N LEU A 15 10.16 -4.37 10.90
CA LEU A 15 10.67 -4.31 9.53
C LEU A 15 11.93 -5.19 9.35
N HIS A 16 12.71 -5.39 10.41
CA HIS A 16 13.89 -6.27 10.39
C HIS A 16 13.57 -7.74 10.65
N ALA A 17 12.53 -8.07 11.43
CA ALA A 17 12.07 -9.44 11.65
C ALA A 17 11.55 -10.10 10.35
N GLN A 18 11.16 -9.33 9.34
CA GLN A 18 10.77 -9.83 8.02
C GLN A 18 11.90 -10.50 7.21
N LYS A 19 13.14 -10.51 7.70
CA LYS A 19 14.26 -11.21 7.05
C LYS A 19 14.47 -12.66 7.49
N SER A 20 13.64 -13.18 8.38
CA SER A 20 13.75 -14.55 8.85
C SER A 20 13.02 -15.49 7.88
N THR A 21 13.75 -16.44 7.30
CA THR A 21 13.23 -17.58 6.53
C THR A 21 12.64 -18.68 7.41
N ALA A 22 11.98 -18.30 8.52
CA ALA A 22 11.28 -19.24 9.38
C ALA A 22 9.98 -19.75 8.72
N PRO A 23 9.54 -20.99 8.99
CA PRO A 23 8.25 -21.50 8.54
C PRO A 23 7.13 -20.58 9.01
N GLY A 24 6.43 -19.93 8.08
CA GLY A 24 5.40 -18.92 8.35
C GLY A 24 5.81 -17.49 7.93
N ALA A 25 7.05 -17.27 7.49
CA ALA A 25 7.46 -15.97 6.97
C ALA A 25 6.63 -15.58 5.75
N ALA A 26 6.12 -14.34 5.75
CA ALA A 26 5.41 -13.82 4.60
C ALA A 26 6.27 -13.86 3.34
N PRO A 27 5.74 -14.31 2.20
CA PRO A 27 6.48 -14.38 0.94
C PRO A 27 6.71 -13.00 0.27
N PHE A 28 6.54 -11.93 1.03
CA PHE A 28 6.68 -10.53 0.57
C PHE A 28 7.39 -9.70 1.65
N SER A 29 8.22 -8.75 1.23
CA SER A 29 9.02 -7.90 2.12
C SER A 29 8.30 -6.64 2.60
N ASP A 30 7.36 -6.15 1.81
CA ASP A 30 6.65 -4.89 2.04
C ASP A 30 5.31 -4.87 1.30
N ILE A 31 4.53 -3.78 1.50
CA ILE A 31 3.20 -3.66 0.88
C ILE A 31 3.25 -3.62 -0.65
N ILE A 32 4.30 -3.08 -1.26
CA ILE A 32 4.40 -3.02 -2.72
C ILE A 32 4.64 -4.42 -3.27
N SER A 33 5.57 -5.18 -2.68
CA SER A 33 5.81 -6.58 -3.04
C SER A 33 4.59 -7.47 -2.75
N PHE A 34 3.82 -7.17 -1.70
CA PHE A 34 2.54 -7.82 -1.42
C PHE A 34 1.49 -7.55 -2.50
N VAL A 35 1.36 -6.31 -2.96
CA VAL A 35 0.33 -5.97 -3.95
C VAL A 35 0.71 -6.43 -5.36
N GLU A 36 1.93 -6.15 -5.80
CA GLU A 36 2.37 -6.39 -7.17
C GLU A 36 3.02 -7.77 -7.37
N GLY A 37 3.51 -8.36 -6.29
CA GLY A 37 4.23 -9.63 -6.35
C GLY A 37 3.32 -10.84 -6.62
N PRO A 38 3.90 -11.93 -7.15
CA PRO A 38 3.15 -13.14 -7.54
C PRO A 38 2.57 -13.90 -6.35
N PHE A 39 3.18 -13.80 -5.19
CA PHE A 39 2.70 -14.44 -3.95
C PHE A 39 1.68 -13.60 -3.17
N GLY A 40 1.52 -12.35 -3.54
CA GLY A 40 0.54 -11.43 -2.95
C GLY A 40 -0.68 -11.26 -3.84
N LEU A 41 -1.13 -10.03 -4.06
CA LEU A 41 -2.35 -9.77 -4.81
C LEU A 41 -2.17 -9.86 -6.34
N SER A 42 -0.94 -9.79 -6.85
CA SER A 42 -0.60 -9.75 -8.29
C SER A 42 -1.39 -8.67 -9.05
N GLN A 43 -1.54 -7.51 -8.43
CA GLN A 43 -2.28 -6.38 -8.99
C GLN A 43 -1.33 -5.20 -9.22
N PRO A 44 -1.34 -4.59 -10.40
CA PRO A 44 -0.55 -3.38 -10.64
C PRO A 44 -1.12 -2.22 -9.82
N LEU A 45 -0.23 -1.45 -9.20
CA LEU A 45 -0.57 -0.18 -8.54
C LEU A 45 -0.41 0.98 -9.50
N TYR A 46 -1.33 1.92 -9.45
CA TYR A 46 -1.11 3.22 -10.10
C TYR A 46 0.05 3.97 -9.41
N PRO A 47 0.86 4.75 -10.14
CA PRO A 47 2.01 5.46 -9.56
C PRO A 47 1.67 6.29 -8.32
N VAL A 48 0.54 7.00 -8.33
CA VAL A 48 0.07 7.76 -7.15
C VAL A 48 -0.25 6.85 -5.97
N GLN A 49 -0.83 5.68 -6.20
CA GLN A 49 -1.12 4.72 -5.14
C GLN A 49 0.17 4.19 -4.52
N ARG A 50 1.19 3.91 -5.35
CA ARG A 50 2.52 3.51 -4.87
C ARG A 50 3.13 4.57 -3.95
N VAL A 51 3.10 5.85 -4.37
CA VAL A 51 3.61 6.95 -3.54
C VAL A 51 2.89 7.03 -2.19
N ILE A 52 1.56 6.93 -2.20
CA ILE A 52 0.76 6.98 -0.96
C ILE A 52 1.11 5.81 -0.04
N LEU A 53 1.13 4.58 -0.55
CA LEU A 53 1.44 3.39 0.24
C LEU A 53 2.88 3.42 0.77
N LYS A 54 3.85 3.79 -0.07
CA LYS A 54 5.24 3.95 0.36
C LYS A 54 5.38 5.03 1.43
N ALA A 55 4.72 6.18 1.26
CA ALA A 55 4.76 7.26 2.24
C ALA A 55 4.12 6.87 3.58
N TYR A 56 3.05 6.07 3.55
CA TYR A 56 2.38 5.57 4.75
C TYR A 56 3.23 4.55 5.51
N TYR A 57 3.84 3.60 4.79
CA TYR A 57 4.64 2.52 5.39
C TYR A 57 6.13 2.87 5.59
N GLY A 58 6.53 4.10 5.29
CA GLY A 58 7.93 4.51 5.45
C GLY A 58 8.88 3.82 4.47
N LEU A 59 8.41 3.47 3.27
CA LEU A 59 9.25 2.87 2.24
C LEU A 59 9.96 3.97 1.42
N PRO A 60 11.19 3.73 0.96
CA PRO A 60 11.91 4.71 0.16
C PRO A 60 11.18 5.02 -1.13
N LEU A 61 11.07 6.32 -1.45
CA LEU A 61 10.56 6.81 -2.72
C LEU A 61 11.69 6.88 -3.76
N ASP A 62 11.35 6.57 -5.00
CA ASP A 62 12.27 6.77 -6.11
C ASP A 62 12.46 8.29 -6.37
N ASP A 63 13.70 8.74 -6.40
CA ASP A 63 14.08 10.13 -6.67
C ASP A 63 15.06 10.23 -7.86
N ASN A 64 15.19 9.19 -8.68
CA ASN A 64 16.03 9.23 -9.86
C ASN A 64 15.39 10.14 -10.92
N PRO A 65 16.00 11.29 -11.29
CA PRO A 65 15.43 12.25 -12.25
C PRO A 65 15.52 11.78 -13.71
N PHE A 66 16.19 10.66 -13.97
CA PHE A 66 16.36 10.17 -15.34
C PHE A 66 15.01 9.89 -16.01
N GLY A 67 14.81 10.37 -17.21
CA GLY A 67 13.57 10.22 -17.96
C GLY A 67 12.40 11.13 -17.48
N VAL A 68 12.67 12.09 -16.60
CA VAL A 68 11.67 13.08 -16.19
C VAL A 68 11.67 14.25 -17.17
N ASP A 69 10.56 14.45 -17.85
CA ASP A 69 10.30 15.66 -18.66
C ASP A 69 9.20 16.47 -17.96
N LEU A 70 9.61 17.59 -17.37
CA LEU A 70 8.73 18.39 -16.51
C LEU A 70 7.68 19.19 -17.30
N ASP A 71 7.92 19.50 -18.57
CA ASP A 71 7.08 20.39 -19.37
C ASP A 71 6.75 19.86 -20.77
N ALA A 72 6.71 18.54 -20.93
CA ALA A 72 6.34 17.93 -22.20
C ALA A 72 4.93 18.38 -22.64
N PRO A 73 4.75 18.78 -23.90
CA PRO A 73 3.43 19.11 -24.42
C PRO A 73 2.53 17.89 -24.39
N ILE A 74 1.23 18.10 -24.14
CA ILE A 74 0.25 17.04 -24.18
C ILE A 74 -0.09 16.73 -25.63
N ASP A 75 0.31 15.57 -26.11
CA ASP A 75 -0.24 14.98 -27.32
C ASP A 75 -1.38 14.03 -26.93
N PRO A 76 -2.64 14.31 -27.32
CA PRO A 76 -3.78 13.42 -27.03
C PRO A 76 -3.63 12.01 -27.61
N ARG A 77 -2.75 11.84 -28.59
CA ARG A 77 -2.44 10.55 -29.22
C ARG A 77 -1.32 9.79 -28.52
N HIS A 78 -0.56 10.48 -27.65
CA HIS A 78 0.54 9.84 -26.93
C HIS A 78 0.00 8.83 -25.90
N PRO A 79 0.55 7.63 -25.83
CA PRO A 79 0.09 6.60 -24.88
C PRO A 79 0.10 7.07 -23.42
N ALA A 80 1.02 7.96 -23.03
CA ALA A 80 1.07 8.57 -21.71
C ALA A 80 -0.09 9.54 -21.42
N TYR A 81 -0.87 9.91 -22.42
CA TYR A 81 -2.09 10.70 -22.25
C TYR A 81 -3.21 9.89 -21.59
N ALA A 82 -3.23 8.61 -21.83
CA ALA A 82 -4.12 7.72 -21.12
C ALA A 82 -3.46 7.31 -19.81
N ASP A 83 -3.55 8.10 -18.78
CA ASP A 83 -3.21 7.92 -17.35
C ASP A 83 -2.18 6.86 -16.96
N ILE A 84 -1.78 5.99 -17.86
CA ILE A 84 -1.01 4.78 -17.62
C ILE A 84 -0.21 4.47 -18.89
N ALA A 85 0.66 5.36 -19.25
CA ALA A 85 1.67 5.03 -20.27
C ALA A 85 2.38 3.71 -19.92
N GLU A 86 2.58 3.48 -18.66
CA GLU A 86 3.26 2.31 -18.11
C GLU A 86 2.58 0.98 -18.40
N THR A 87 1.26 0.93 -18.39
CA THR A 87 0.55 -0.33 -18.66
C THR A 87 0.45 -0.65 -20.14
N ARG A 88 0.79 0.30 -21.01
CA ARG A 88 0.75 0.13 -22.47
C ARG A 88 2.13 0.03 -23.11
N LEU A 89 3.18 0.44 -22.41
CA LEU A 89 4.52 0.17 -22.86
C LEU A 89 4.77 -1.33 -22.85
N ARG A 90 5.31 -1.86 -23.92
CA ARG A 90 5.69 -3.28 -23.99
C ARG A 90 6.97 -3.50 -23.21
N PRO A 91 7.23 -4.71 -22.70
CA PRO A 91 8.46 -5.02 -21.97
C PRO A 91 9.74 -4.78 -22.78
N ASP A 92 9.64 -4.79 -24.11
CA ASP A 92 10.73 -4.51 -25.06
C ASP A 92 10.91 -3.02 -25.38
N ASP A 93 10.00 -2.15 -24.90
CA ASP A 93 10.11 -0.71 -25.04
C ASP A 93 11.23 -0.17 -24.13
N PRO A 94 12.23 0.56 -24.69
CA PRO A 94 13.33 1.11 -23.88
C PRO A 94 12.85 2.05 -22.77
N GLU A 95 11.68 2.67 -22.91
CA GLU A 95 11.08 3.52 -21.90
C GLU A 95 10.29 2.74 -20.83
N TYR A 96 9.99 1.45 -21.03
CA TYR A 96 9.19 0.63 -20.13
C TYR A 96 9.68 0.67 -18.67
N GLY A 97 10.98 0.51 -18.46
CA GLY A 97 11.59 0.59 -17.13
C GLY A 97 11.70 2.02 -16.58
N THR A 98 11.76 3.01 -17.48
CA THR A 98 11.96 4.42 -17.12
C THR A 98 10.70 5.05 -16.52
N TYR A 99 9.53 4.75 -17.06
CA TYR A 99 8.25 5.34 -16.63
C TYR A 99 7.52 4.53 -15.56
N ARG A 100 7.92 3.30 -15.27
CA ARG A 100 7.23 2.41 -14.34
C ARG A 100 6.96 3.00 -12.94
N HIS A 101 7.76 3.98 -12.54
CA HIS A 101 7.66 4.62 -11.23
C HIS A 101 7.47 6.13 -11.32
N ARG A 102 7.02 6.62 -12.48
CA ARG A 102 6.78 8.04 -12.69
C ARG A 102 5.34 8.40 -12.44
N VAL A 103 5.12 9.55 -11.83
CA VAL A 103 3.78 10.12 -11.65
C VAL A 103 3.56 11.18 -12.72
N VAL A 104 2.59 10.96 -13.58
CA VAL A 104 2.22 11.91 -14.64
C VAL A 104 1.02 12.73 -14.17
N VAL A 105 1.20 14.03 -14.11
CA VAL A 105 0.13 14.99 -13.79
C VAL A 105 -0.23 15.77 -15.05
N THR A 106 -1.49 15.69 -15.47
CA THR A 106 -2.00 16.35 -16.66
C THR A 106 -2.78 17.61 -16.28
N ASP A 107 -2.32 18.76 -16.71
CA ASP A 107 -3.07 20.02 -16.64
C ASP A 107 -3.83 20.22 -17.97
N PHE A 108 -5.10 19.81 -17.96
CA PHE A 108 -5.97 19.92 -19.14
C PHE A 108 -6.28 21.37 -19.55
N ARG A 109 -6.16 22.33 -18.63
CA ARG A 109 -6.41 23.75 -18.95
C ARG A 109 -5.25 24.36 -19.72
N ARG A 110 -4.01 23.98 -19.32
CA ARG A 110 -2.79 24.50 -19.94
C ARG A 110 -2.28 23.61 -21.07
N GLN A 111 -2.93 22.49 -21.34
CA GLN A 111 -2.51 21.48 -22.31
C GLN A 111 -1.05 21.03 -22.07
N LYS A 112 -0.68 20.89 -20.79
CA LYS A 112 0.65 20.46 -20.35
C LYS A 112 0.60 19.23 -19.48
N ARG A 113 1.63 18.46 -19.60
CA ARG A 113 1.90 17.27 -18.81
C ARG A 113 3.20 17.51 -18.02
N ARG A 114 3.18 17.15 -16.75
CA ARG A 114 4.38 17.14 -15.89
C ARG A 114 4.64 15.73 -15.42
N VAL A 115 5.86 15.27 -15.54
CA VAL A 115 6.31 13.95 -15.12
C VAL A 115 7.20 14.08 -13.90
N PHE A 116 6.90 13.37 -12.85
CA PHE A 116 7.61 13.44 -11.59
C PHE A 116 8.20 12.08 -11.21
N THR A 117 9.32 12.10 -10.48
CA THR A 117 9.72 10.97 -9.64
C THR A 117 8.71 10.80 -8.50
N GLU A 118 8.72 9.65 -7.81
CA GLU A 118 7.86 9.45 -6.64
C GLU A 118 8.12 10.52 -5.56
N ALA A 119 9.38 10.78 -5.25
CA ALA A 119 9.76 11.81 -4.26
C ALA A 119 9.44 13.24 -4.76
N GLY A 120 9.68 13.52 -6.04
CA GLY A 120 9.33 14.80 -6.65
C GLY A 120 7.83 15.08 -6.61
N TYR A 121 7.00 14.06 -6.83
CA TYR A 121 5.55 14.19 -6.73
C TYR A 121 5.10 14.49 -5.30
N LEU A 122 5.65 13.82 -4.31
CA LEU A 122 5.33 14.09 -2.90
C LEU A 122 5.70 15.52 -2.51
N ARG A 123 6.90 15.98 -2.91
CA ARG A 123 7.34 17.36 -2.69
C ARG A 123 6.41 18.38 -3.33
N MET A 124 6.02 18.15 -4.59
CA MET A 124 5.03 19.01 -5.27
C MET A 124 3.72 19.09 -4.50
N LEU A 125 3.17 17.96 -4.03
CA LEU A 125 1.93 17.96 -3.24
C LEU A 125 2.09 18.74 -1.93
N TYR A 126 3.25 18.63 -1.28
CA TYR A 126 3.55 19.38 -0.06
C TYR A 126 3.61 20.90 -0.34
N GLU A 127 4.28 21.33 -1.40
CA GLU A 127 4.39 22.73 -1.80
C GLU A 127 3.04 23.33 -2.22
N GLU A 128 2.15 22.51 -2.78
CA GLU A 128 0.77 22.90 -3.11
C GLU A 128 -0.18 22.86 -1.88
N GLY A 129 0.30 22.52 -0.69
CA GLY A 129 -0.52 22.39 0.53
C GLY A 129 -1.51 21.23 0.50
N ARG A 130 -1.28 20.24 -0.34
CA ARG A 130 -2.15 19.06 -0.54
C ARG A 130 -1.68 17.83 0.25
N CYS A 131 -0.51 17.90 0.85
CA CYS A 131 0.08 16.87 1.68
C CYS A 131 0.77 17.52 2.88
N ASN A 132 0.74 16.87 4.04
CA ASN A 132 1.37 17.35 5.27
C ASN A 132 2.80 16.83 5.47
N ILE A 133 3.30 16.00 4.57
CA ILE A 133 4.68 15.48 4.62
C ILE A 133 5.43 15.86 3.36
N ARG A 134 6.66 16.34 3.53
CA ARG A 134 7.55 16.71 2.42
C ARG A 134 8.40 15.53 1.95
N GLU A 135 8.84 14.72 2.91
CA GLU A 135 9.76 13.61 2.68
C GLU A 135 9.34 12.41 3.52
N VAL A 136 9.64 11.23 3.01
CA VAL A 136 9.45 9.97 3.74
C VAL A 136 10.70 9.68 4.55
N THR A 137 10.52 9.39 5.83
CA THR A 137 11.59 8.84 6.67
C THR A 137 11.58 7.33 6.50
N PRO A 138 12.61 6.73 5.88
CA PRO A 138 12.67 5.29 5.67
C PRO A 138 12.56 4.52 7.00
N GLY A 139 11.78 3.44 6.99
CA GLY A 139 11.56 2.60 8.16
C GLY A 139 10.54 3.14 9.17
N VAL A 140 9.99 4.34 8.98
CA VAL A 140 9.01 4.93 9.89
C VAL A 140 7.61 4.83 9.32
N GLN A 141 6.83 3.85 9.77
CA GLN A 141 5.41 3.73 9.44
C GLN A 141 4.61 4.85 10.12
N ARG A 142 3.64 5.42 9.40
CA ARG A 142 2.69 6.39 9.96
C ARG A 142 1.55 5.68 10.66
N TYR A 143 1.01 6.29 11.72
CA TYR A 143 -0.11 5.74 12.47
C TYR A 143 -1.47 6.09 11.85
N GLU A 144 -1.50 7.13 11.03
CA GLU A 144 -2.72 7.65 10.45
C GLU A 144 -2.51 7.98 8.97
N LEU A 145 -3.52 7.66 8.16
CA LEU A 145 -3.59 7.98 6.74
C LEU A 145 -4.95 8.61 6.43
N ILE A 146 -4.97 9.91 6.18
CA ILE A 146 -6.17 10.64 5.76
C ILE A 146 -6.11 10.88 4.25
N LEU A 147 -7.08 10.34 3.51
CA LEU A 147 -7.17 10.45 2.06
C LEU A 147 -8.41 11.25 1.64
N ALA A 148 -8.18 12.52 1.28
CA ALA A 148 -9.20 13.37 0.67
C ALA A 148 -9.05 13.35 -0.86
N ILE A 149 -9.56 12.31 -1.50
CA ILE A 149 -9.46 12.09 -2.94
C ILE A 149 -10.83 11.93 -3.61
N GLY A 150 -10.92 12.27 -4.89
CA GLY A 150 -12.15 12.31 -5.64
C GLY A 150 -12.87 10.95 -5.78
N ARG A 151 -14.06 10.98 -6.37
CA ARG A 151 -14.79 9.76 -6.74
C ARG A 151 -13.98 8.96 -7.76
N ARG A 152 -14.08 7.63 -7.71
CA ARG A 152 -13.38 6.67 -8.61
C ARG A 152 -11.86 6.69 -8.55
N ALA A 153 -11.27 7.40 -7.59
CA ALA A 153 -9.81 7.45 -7.40
C ALA A 153 -9.23 6.25 -6.60
N GLY A 154 -9.95 5.14 -6.51
CA GLY A 154 -9.44 3.90 -5.92
C GLY A 154 -9.40 3.86 -4.39
N LYS A 155 -10.08 4.76 -3.66
CA LYS A 155 -10.09 4.78 -2.18
C LYS A 155 -10.39 3.41 -1.57
N THR A 156 -11.51 2.83 -1.96
CA THR A 156 -11.96 1.52 -1.45
C THR A 156 -10.97 0.42 -1.77
N GLN A 157 -10.33 0.50 -2.94
CA GLN A 157 -9.29 -0.47 -3.31
C GLN A 157 -8.07 -0.34 -2.41
N MET A 158 -7.58 0.87 -2.20
CA MET A 158 -6.41 1.11 -1.33
C MET A 158 -6.70 0.69 0.11
N SER A 159 -7.86 1.04 0.65
CA SER A 159 -8.24 0.63 2.00
C SER A 159 -8.34 -0.90 2.12
N ALA A 160 -8.91 -1.58 1.14
CA ALA A 160 -8.98 -3.04 1.12
C ALA A 160 -7.59 -3.70 1.00
N ILE A 161 -6.69 -3.11 0.21
CA ILE A 161 -5.29 -3.54 0.09
C ILE A 161 -4.58 -3.40 1.45
N ILE A 162 -4.71 -2.23 2.09
CA ILE A 162 -4.11 -1.98 3.41
C ILE A 162 -4.65 -2.99 4.43
N THR A 163 -5.97 -3.21 4.48
CA THR A 163 -6.58 -4.19 5.37
C THR A 163 -6.03 -5.59 5.14
N ALA A 164 -5.96 -6.04 3.88
CA ALA A 164 -5.44 -7.36 3.55
C ALA A 164 -3.94 -7.49 3.92
N TYR A 165 -3.15 -6.45 3.68
CA TYR A 165 -1.74 -6.43 4.05
C TYR A 165 -1.54 -6.45 5.57
N GLU A 166 -2.32 -5.69 6.35
CA GLU A 166 -2.23 -5.74 7.81
C GLU A 166 -2.62 -7.11 8.36
N VAL A 167 -3.64 -7.76 7.79
CA VAL A 167 -3.96 -9.17 8.11
C VAL A 167 -2.77 -10.07 7.80
N ALA A 168 -2.15 -9.92 6.62
CA ALA A 168 -0.99 -10.72 6.24
C ALA A 168 0.19 -10.51 7.19
N ARG A 169 0.42 -9.29 7.66
CA ARG A 169 1.43 -8.99 8.67
C ARG A 169 1.14 -9.69 9.99
N LEU A 170 -0.11 -9.62 10.47
CA LEU A 170 -0.50 -10.25 11.72
C LEU A 170 -0.32 -11.77 11.71
N ILE A 171 -0.77 -12.45 10.65
CA ILE A 171 -0.60 -13.91 10.54
C ILE A 171 0.85 -14.32 10.23
N SER A 172 1.70 -13.41 9.83
CA SER A 172 3.14 -13.66 9.65
C SER A 172 3.91 -13.59 10.97
N LEU A 173 3.31 -13.04 12.01
CA LEU A 173 3.82 -13.13 13.37
C LEU A 173 3.46 -14.50 13.94
N ASP A 174 4.39 -15.14 14.63
CA ASP A 174 4.14 -16.43 15.26
C ASP A 174 3.07 -16.33 16.35
N ASP A 175 3.17 -15.29 17.17
CA ASP A 175 2.19 -14.94 18.22
C ASP A 175 1.98 -13.42 18.21
N PRO A 176 1.00 -12.90 17.44
CA PRO A 176 0.72 -11.47 17.37
C PRO A 176 0.25 -10.89 18.70
N GLN A 177 -0.44 -11.66 19.56
CA GLN A 177 -0.86 -11.21 20.88
C GLN A 177 0.38 -10.93 21.75
N ALA A 178 1.30 -11.88 21.86
CA ALA A 178 2.54 -11.68 22.60
C ALA A 178 3.37 -10.51 22.03
N TYR A 179 3.40 -10.37 20.70
CA TYR A 179 4.09 -9.28 20.03
C TYR A 179 3.56 -7.90 20.45
N TYR A 180 2.23 -7.75 20.58
CA TYR A 180 1.59 -6.50 21.02
C TYR A 180 1.42 -6.39 22.53
N GLY A 181 1.92 -7.35 23.30
CA GLY A 181 1.78 -7.37 24.76
C GLY A 181 0.34 -7.58 25.23
N LEU A 182 -0.47 -8.26 24.43
CA LEU A 182 -1.85 -8.61 24.76
C LEU A 182 -1.91 -9.94 25.48
N PRO A 183 -2.87 -10.15 26.42
CA PRO A 183 -3.13 -11.44 27.00
C PRO A 183 -3.49 -12.50 25.94
N ARG A 184 -3.15 -13.76 26.22
CA ARG A 184 -3.59 -14.87 25.36
C ARG A 184 -5.11 -14.96 25.31
N GLY A 185 -5.65 -15.10 24.10
CA GLY A 185 -7.09 -15.16 23.84
C GLY A 185 -7.74 -13.81 23.58
N GLU A 186 -7.01 -12.70 23.71
CA GLU A 186 -7.49 -11.39 23.24
C GLU A 186 -7.56 -11.36 21.73
N GLU A 187 -8.65 -10.83 21.19
CA GLU A 187 -8.85 -10.70 19.75
C GLU A 187 -8.25 -9.37 19.24
N ILE A 188 -7.51 -9.43 18.14
CA ILE A 188 -7.06 -8.23 17.40
C ILE A 188 -8.09 -7.93 16.32
N LEU A 189 -8.75 -6.77 16.42
CA LEU A 189 -9.82 -6.39 15.52
C LEU A 189 -9.35 -5.36 14.49
N LEU A 190 -9.56 -5.66 13.19
CA LEU A 190 -9.49 -4.68 12.11
C LEU A 190 -10.92 -4.29 11.74
N THR A 191 -11.30 -3.06 12.09
CA THR A 191 -12.70 -2.61 11.96
C THR A 191 -12.86 -1.65 10.80
N THR A 192 -13.89 -1.89 9.98
CA THR A 192 -14.35 -0.97 8.95
C THR A 192 -15.52 -0.16 9.47
N VAL A 193 -15.39 1.17 9.45
CA VAL A 193 -16.45 2.10 9.86
C VAL A 193 -16.82 3.01 8.69
N ALA A 194 -18.12 3.18 8.45
CA ALA A 194 -18.65 4.08 7.44
C ALA A 194 -19.97 4.71 7.93
N THR A 195 -20.45 5.74 7.22
CA THR A 195 -21.71 6.42 7.54
C THR A 195 -22.95 5.58 7.25
N GLY A 196 -22.82 4.47 6.55
CA GLY A 196 -23.88 3.51 6.25
C GLY A 196 -23.33 2.10 6.12
N GLU A 197 -24.17 1.11 6.46
CA GLU A 197 -23.83 -0.31 6.43
C GLU A 197 -23.37 -0.77 5.04
N ASP A 198 -24.07 -0.36 4.00
CA ASP A 198 -23.72 -0.69 2.61
C ASP A 198 -22.30 -0.24 2.26
N GLN A 199 -21.89 0.97 2.72
CA GLN A 199 -20.56 1.49 2.44
C GLN A 199 -19.47 0.73 3.20
N ALA A 200 -19.72 0.39 4.45
CA ALA A 200 -18.82 -0.48 5.23
C ALA A 200 -18.71 -1.86 4.59
N GLY A 201 -19.84 -2.42 4.16
CA GLY A 201 -19.94 -3.72 3.47
C GLY A 201 -19.14 -3.75 2.16
N ILE A 202 -19.15 -2.70 1.36
CA ILE A 202 -18.37 -2.63 0.11
C ILE A 202 -16.88 -2.78 0.39
N LEU A 203 -16.34 -2.07 1.38
CA LEU A 203 -14.93 -2.17 1.74
C LEU A 203 -14.61 -3.54 2.31
N PHE A 204 -15.42 -4.02 3.26
CA PHE A 204 -15.25 -5.32 3.89
C PHE A 204 -15.26 -6.45 2.85
N ASN A 205 -16.27 -6.47 1.96
CA ASN A 205 -16.38 -7.50 0.93
C ASN A 205 -15.18 -7.51 -0.02
N LYS A 206 -14.63 -6.34 -0.34
CA LYS A 206 -13.43 -6.24 -1.18
C LYS A 206 -12.20 -6.78 -0.46
N ALA A 207 -11.98 -6.42 0.79
CA ALA A 207 -10.89 -6.95 1.61
C ALA A 207 -11.04 -8.47 1.80
N ASN A 208 -12.23 -8.93 2.18
CA ASN A 208 -12.55 -10.35 2.34
C ASN A 208 -12.35 -11.16 1.04
N GLY A 209 -12.64 -10.54 -0.12
CA GLY A 209 -12.33 -11.11 -1.42
C GLY A 209 -10.83 -11.39 -1.59
N TYR A 210 -9.96 -10.48 -1.16
CA TYR A 210 -8.51 -10.71 -1.19
C TYR A 210 -8.08 -11.85 -0.27
N LEU A 211 -8.66 -11.94 0.94
CA LEU A 211 -8.36 -13.03 1.87
C LEU A 211 -8.77 -14.40 1.32
N LYS A 212 -9.89 -14.48 0.61
CA LYS A 212 -10.41 -15.74 0.04
C LYS A 212 -9.69 -16.17 -1.24
N LEU A 213 -9.15 -15.23 -2.00
CA LEU A 213 -8.55 -15.53 -3.30
C LEU A 213 -7.10 -15.98 -3.23
N ARG A 214 -6.45 -15.89 -2.06
CA ARG A 214 -5.02 -16.18 -1.95
C ARG A 214 -4.75 -17.33 -1.01
N ASP A 215 -4.00 -18.31 -1.52
CA ASP A 215 -3.62 -19.52 -0.79
C ASP A 215 -2.86 -19.22 0.49
N PHE A 216 -2.16 -18.05 0.53
CA PHE A 216 -1.47 -17.60 1.73
C PHE A 216 -2.39 -17.48 2.95
N TYR A 217 -3.64 -17.05 2.78
CA TYR A 217 -4.59 -16.91 3.89
C TYR A 217 -5.36 -18.17 4.20
N ALA A 218 -5.46 -19.11 3.26
CA ALA A 218 -6.33 -20.28 3.37
C ALA A 218 -6.11 -21.09 4.66
N PRO A 219 -4.88 -21.35 5.13
CA PRO A 219 -4.65 -22.09 6.35
C PRO A 219 -5.13 -21.37 7.62
N TYR A 220 -5.25 -20.05 7.58
CA TYR A 220 -5.55 -19.20 8.72
C TYR A 220 -7.02 -18.77 8.77
N LEU A 221 -7.76 -18.88 7.67
CA LEU A 221 -9.15 -18.42 7.59
C LEU A 221 -10.10 -19.44 8.23
N ALA A 222 -10.46 -19.22 9.49
CA ALA A 222 -11.32 -20.11 10.24
C ALA A 222 -12.80 -19.96 9.86
N ASN A 223 -13.28 -18.73 9.67
CA ASN A 223 -14.66 -18.44 9.29
C ASN A 223 -14.76 -17.13 8.54
N SER A 224 -15.72 -17.02 7.62
CA SER A 224 -16.00 -15.78 6.89
C SER A 224 -17.46 -15.69 6.56
N THR A 225 -18.09 -14.59 6.98
CA THR A 225 -19.49 -14.24 6.72
C THR A 225 -19.59 -12.99 5.82
N MET A 226 -20.75 -12.40 5.73
CA MET A 226 -20.96 -11.12 5.03
C MET A 226 -20.47 -9.91 5.82
N SER A 227 -20.28 -10.03 7.14
CA SER A 227 -19.97 -8.91 8.02
C SER A 227 -18.66 -9.07 8.81
N TYR A 228 -18.12 -10.27 8.91
CA TYR A 228 -16.83 -10.51 9.54
C TYR A 228 -16.06 -11.67 8.90
N ALA A 229 -14.75 -11.63 9.04
CA ALA A 229 -13.86 -12.76 8.77
C ALA A 229 -13.01 -13.00 10.01
N ARG A 230 -12.97 -14.25 10.48
CA ARG A 230 -12.15 -14.68 11.61
C ARG A 230 -10.97 -15.47 11.10
N LEU A 231 -9.78 -15.03 11.49
CA LEU A 231 -8.54 -15.74 11.20
C LEU A 231 -7.96 -16.27 12.51
N GLN A 232 -7.25 -17.38 12.40
CA GLN A 232 -6.46 -17.96 13.47
C GLN A 232 -4.99 -17.58 13.25
N THR A 233 -4.27 -17.37 14.32
CA THR A 233 -2.83 -17.14 14.26
C THR A 233 -2.07 -18.45 14.13
N PRO A 234 -0.81 -18.44 13.70
CA PRO A 234 0.01 -19.65 13.68
C PRO A 234 0.11 -20.34 15.04
N SER A 235 0.07 -19.60 16.14
CA SER A 235 0.08 -20.13 17.50
C SER A 235 -1.25 -20.80 17.92
N ASP A 236 -2.38 -20.40 17.30
CA ASP A 236 -3.69 -21.00 17.58
C ASP A 236 -3.90 -22.35 16.84
N ILE A 237 -3.13 -22.57 15.76
CA ILE A 237 -3.25 -23.76 14.91
C ILE A 237 -2.34 -24.91 15.42
N ARG A 238 -1.34 -24.59 16.23
CA ARG A 238 -0.40 -25.54 16.86
C ARG A 238 -0.98 -26.13 18.13
#